data_9cc576544730ec92c3d026674d212a17
#
_entry.id   9cc576544730ec92c3d026674d212a17
#
_cell.length_a   1.000
_cell.length_b   1.000
_cell.length_c   1.000
_cell.angle_alpha   90.00
_cell.angle_beta   90.00
_cell.angle_gamma   90.00
#
_symmetry.space_group_name_H-M   'P 1'
#
loop_
_entity.id
_entity.type
_entity.pdbx_description
1 polymer ?
#
loop_
_entity_poly.entity_id
_entity_poly.type
_entity_poly.pdbx_seq_one_letter_code
_entity_poly.pdbx_strand_id
1 'polypeptide(L)'
;MDWSGFWGTITGFFSRNVWHIVSFFAALLVGIIVIKIVASVLKKILTRTKVEEVARNFILAIVRFLLWLVLILILLSLMGVQITGVITALSAAILAVGMALQNNIANIANGIVIVVNKMFKKGDYITVGDKEGSIVEINFLFTTLHTKDNKKVTIPNSTIVNSAVVNAGANPKRRVDFTFPVAYDSDVDLVKRIVVEVMTSDGRVYLDPAPFCKMKTFGASSIDFFANCWCDSSDYWDVYYYVMENVFNEFKRHGVTIPFAQMEIRTLSGESKMPYREEPLPERVEKVRPEESVPPIVRAYEDAKKAIEERLKRQSNEEESSDDSAQNEDTPDEKK
;
A
#
# COMPACT_ATOMS: atom_id res chain seq x y z
N MET A 1 -67.04 47.46 32.52
CA MET A 1 -66.02 46.87 31.66
C MET A 1 -66.04 47.63 30.36
N ASP A 2 -64.91 48.33 30.08
CA ASP A 2 -64.80 49.20 28.90
C ASP A 2 -64.41 48.40 27.67
N TRP A 3 -65.49 47.86 27.00
CA TRP A 3 -65.31 47.00 25.81
C TRP A 3 -64.68 47.75 24.63
N SER A 4 -64.82 49.06 24.54
CA SER A 4 -64.22 49.91 23.51
C SER A 4 -62.71 49.99 23.65
N GLY A 5 -62.19 50.13 24.89
CA GLY A 5 -60.73 50.10 25.17
C GLY A 5 -60.09 48.75 24.91
N PHE A 6 -60.80 47.66 25.24
CA PHE A 6 -60.35 46.31 24.97
C PHE A 6 -60.20 45.99 23.45
N TRP A 7 -61.23 46.33 22.67
CA TRP A 7 -61.19 46.17 21.22
C TRP A 7 -60.15 47.10 20.53
N GLY A 8 -59.97 48.35 21.04
CA GLY A 8 -58.97 49.27 20.56
C GLY A 8 -57.52 48.75 20.79
N THR A 9 -57.28 48.11 21.92
CA THR A 9 -55.99 47.50 22.23
C THR A 9 -55.70 46.28 21.34
N ILE A 10 -56.71 45.45 21.13
CA ILE A 10 -56.58 44.28 20.24
C ILE A 10 -56.33 44.70 18.79
N THR A 11 -57.12 45.61 18.24
CA THR A 11 -56.99 46.10 16.88
C THR A 11 -55.65 46.81 16.67
N GLY A 12 -55.19 47.60 17.64
CA GLY A 12 -53.89 48.29 17.62
C GLY A 12 -52.71 47.34 17.67
N PHE A 13 -52.86 46.23 18.46
CA PHE A 13 -51.86 45.17 18.50
C PHE A 13 -51.79 44.43 17.16
N PHE A 14 -52.92 44.05 16.62
CA PHE A 14 -52.95 43.34 15.31
C PHE A 14 -52.48 44.21 14.16
N SER A 15 -52.88 45.47 14.08
CA SER A 15 -52.45 46.36 13.00
C SER A 15 -50.95 46.67 13.01
N ARG A 16 -50.34 46.74 14.19
CA ARG A 16 -48.92 47.01 14.37
C ARG A 16 -48.07 45.77 14.08
N ASN A 17 -48.59 44.58 14.36
CA ASN A 17 -47.83 43.32 14.22
C ASN A 17 -48.29 42.44 13.05
N VAL A 18 -49.21 42.93 12.22
CA VAL A 18 -49.77 42.15 11.09
C VAL A 18 -48.70 41.60 10.19
N TRP A 19 -47.65 42.35 9.87
CA TRP A 19 -46.54 41.91 9.04
C TRP A 19 -45.71 40.82 9.71
N HIS A 20 -45.50 40.83 11.00
CA HIS A 20 -44.81 39.77 11.74
C HIS A 20 -45.64 38.48 11.79
N ILE A 21 -46.94 38.60 11.95
CA ILE A 21 -47.88 37.45 11.96
C ILE A 21 -47.95 36.83 10.56
N VAL A 22 -48.11 37.64 9.54
CA VAL A 22 -48.14 37.15 8.13
C VAL A 22 -46.84 36.49 7.75
N SER A 23 -45.68 37.10 8.10
CA SER A 23 -44.36 36.51 7.81
C SER A 23 -44.10 35.20 8.58
N PHE A 24 -44.61 35.12 9.85
CA PHE A 24 -44.53 33.88 10.62
C PHE A 24 -45.29 32.71 9.95
N PHE A 25 -46.56 32.93 9.56
CA PHE A 25 -47.35 31.90 8.92
C PHE A 25 -46.84 31.56 7.50
N ALA A 26 -46.36 32.55 6.76
CA ALA A 26 -45.73 32.34 5.48
C ALA A 26 -44.44 31.50 5.60
N ALA A 27 -43.56 31.86 6.56
CA ALA A 27 -42.34 31.08 6.82
C ALA A 27 -42.61 29.68 7.33
N LEU A 28 -43.65 29.49 8.17
CA LEU A 28 -44.07 28.17 8.63
C LEU A 28 -44.55 27.30 7.47
N LEU A 29 -45.43 27.86 6.61
CA LEU A 29 -45.95 27.12 5.43
C LEU A 29 -44.82 26.76 4.48
N VAL A 30 -43.98 27.73 4.11
CA VAL A 30 -42.83 27.49 3.21
C VAL A 30 -41.87 26.51 3.85
N GLY A 31 -41.55 26.63 5.13
CA GLY A 31 -40.66 25.73 5.86
C GLY A 31 -41.15 24.28 5.87
N ILE A 32 -42.45 24.05 6.13
CA ILE A 32 -43.04 22.72 6.08
C ILE A 32 -42.96 22.14 4.66
N ILE A 33 -43.21 22.95 3.64
CA ILE A 33 -43.10 22.52 2.24
C ILE A 33 -41.67 22.12 1.92
N VAL A 34 -40.68 22.95 2.28
CA VAL A 34 -39.27 22.67 2.10
C VAL A 34 -38.84 21.37 2.82
N ILE A 35 -39.26 21.19 4.09
CA ILE A 35 -38.96 19.97 4.84
C ILE A 35 -39.53 18.73 4.14
N LYS A 36 -40.76 18.79 3.65
CA LYS A 36 -41.40 17.69 2.92
C LYS A 36 -40.69 17.39 1.61
N ILE A 37 -40.31 18.43 0.85
CA ILE A 37 -39.59 18.26 -0.42
C ILE A 37 -38.23 17.62 -0.17
N VAL A 38 -37.42 18.20 0.73
CA VAL A 38 -36.08 17.68 1.05
C VAL A 38 -36.17 16.24 1.56
N ALA A 39 -37.06 15.94 2.50
CA ALA A 39 -37.24 14.59 3.02
C ALA A 39 -37.71 13.61 1.93
N SER A 40 -38.58 14.03 1.01
CA SER A 40 -39.06 13.19 -0.08
C SER A 40 -37.97 12.91 -1.13
N VAL A 41 -37.20 13.93 -1.51
CA VAL A 41 -36.09 13.79 -2.44
C VAL A 41 -35.02 12.89 -1.84
N LEU A 42 -34.61 13.14 -0.60
CA LEU A 42 -33.64 12.31 0.12
C LEU A 42 -34.12 10.87 0.24
N LYS A 43 -35.37 10.64 0.62
CA LYS A 43 -35.96 9.30 0.65
C LYS A 43 -35.88 8.62 -0.72
N LYS A 44 -36.20 9.32 -1.81
CA LYS A 44 -36.14 8.79 -3.18
C LYS A 44 -34.72 8.43 -3.59
N ILE A 45 -33.72 9.24 -3.21
CA ILE A 45 -32.31 8.95 -3.48
C ILE A 45 -31.86 7.72 -2.70
N LEU A 46 -32.12 7.69 -1.38
CA LEU A 46 -31.72 6.59 -0.50
C LEU A 46 -32.42 5.26 -0.84
N THR A 47 -33.63 5.28 -1.40
CA THR A 47 -34.29 4.06 -1.87
C THR A 47 -33.73 3.50 -3.18
N ARG A 48 -33.06 4.33 -3.98
CA ARG A 48 -32.35 3.89 -5.21
C ARG A 48 -30.97 3.29 -4.90
N THR A 49 -30.39 3.63 -3.77
CA THR A 49 -29.11 3.09 -3.30
C THR A 49 -29.39 1.84 -2.46
N LYS A 50 -28.43 0.87 -2.45
CA LYS A 50 -28.54 -0.37 -1.67
C LYS A 50 -28.35 -0.14 -0.15
N VAL A 51 -28.83 0.99 0.38
CA VAL A 51 -28.74 1.32 1.81
C VAL A 51 -29.83 0.57 2.55
N GLU A 52 -29.44 -0.12 3.63
CA GLU A 52 -30.37 -0.82 4.52
C GLU A 52 -31.47 0.10 5.05
N GLU A 53 -32.66 -0.47 5.25
CA GLU A 53 -33.83 0.29 5.69
C GLU A 53 -33.62 1.02 7.02
N VAL A 54 -32.93 0.39 7.95
CA VAL A 54 -32.60 0.97 9.27
C VAL A 54 -31.73 2.22 9.11
N ALA A 55 -30.66 2.12 8.34
CA ALA A 55 -29.75 3.23 8.09
C ALA A 55 -30.47 4.38 7.34
N ARG A 56 -31.29 4.07 6.36
CA ARG A 56 -32.12 5.04 5.63
C ARG A 56 -33.05 5.82 6.56
N ASN A 57 -33.77 5.12 7.44
CA ASN A 57 -34.71 5.74 8.36
C ASN A 57 -33.99 6.61 9.38
N PHE A 58 -32.80 6.19 9.84
CA PHE A 58 -31.96 6.96 10.75
C PHE A 58 -31.46 8.27 10.11
N ILE A 59 -30.93 8.21 8.88
CA ILE A 59 -30.49 9.40 8.13
C ILE A 59 -31.67 10.37 7.93
N LEU A 60 -32.83 9.86 7.53
CA LEU A 60 -34.03 10.69 7.35
C LEU A 60 -34.51 11.33 8.65
N ALA A 61 -34.39 10.63 9.78
CA ALA A 61 -34.76 11.18 11.10
C ALA A 61 -33.83 12.33 11.50
N ILE A 62 -32.50 12.15 11.33
CA ILE A 62 -31.52 13.20 11.62
C ILE A 62 -31.77 14.44 10.76
N VAL A 63 -31.91 14.26 9.43
CA VAL A 63 -32.12 15.39 8.52
C VAL A 63 -33.42 16.13 8.84
N ARG A 64 -34.51 15.40 9.11
CA ARG A 64 -35.76 16.03 9.53
C ARG A 64 -35.62 16.80 10.83
N PHE A 65 -34.94 16.24 11.82
CA PHE A 65 -34.68 16.89 13.09
C PHE A 65 -33.93 18.22 12.89
N LEU A 66 -32.85 18.22 12.09
CA LEU A 66 -32.08 19.42 11.81
C LEU A 66 -32.89 20.47 11.06
N LEU A 67 -33.70 20.07 10.08
CA LEU A 67 -34.57 21.00 9.34
C LEU A 67 -35.64 21.61 10.23
N TRP A 68 -36.26 20.83 11.14
CA TRP A 68 -37.19 21.36 12.12
C TRP A 68 -36.53 22.32 13.11
N LEU A 69 -35.32 21.99 13.56
CA LEU A 69 -34.54 22.89 14.45
C LEU A 69 -34.30 24.23 13.78
N VAL A 70 -33.85 24.26 12.53
CA VAL A 70 -33.60 25.48 11.76
C VAL A 70 -34.91 26.24 11.56
N LEU A 71 -36.01 25.57 11.20
CA LEU A 71 -37.31 26.24 11.05
C LEU A 71 -37.78 26.88 12.35
N ILE A 72 -37.66 26.20 13.50
CA ILE A 72 -38.04 26.76 14.81
C ILE A 72 -37.20 28.01 15.12
N LEU A 73 -35.89 28.00 14.85
CA LEU A 73 -35.04 29.21 15.07
C LEU A 73 -35.46 30.37 14.18
N ILE A 74 -35.82 30.13 12.93
CA ILE A 74 -36.32 31.14 12.00
C ILE A 74 -37.64 31.76 12.55
N LEU A 75 -38.57 30.90 12.99
CA LEU A 75 -39.86 31.35 13.53
C LEU A 75 -39.70 32.18 14.82
N LEU A 76 -38.81 31.74 15.73
CA LEU A 76 -38.50 32.50 16.93
C LEU A 76 -37.90 33.89 16.60
N SER A 77 -36.99 33.93 15.61
CA SER A 77 -36.38 35.19 15.14
C SER A 77 -37.45 36.15 14.57
N LEU A 78 -38.39 35.65 13.78
CA LEU A 78 -39.50 36.45 13.23
C LEU A 78 -40.44 36.97 14.28
N MET A 79 -40.55 36.29 15.43
CA MET A 79 -41.32 36.73 16.59
C MET A 79 -40.55 37.78 17.45
N GLY A 80 -39.33 38.16 17.08
CA GLY A 80 -38.50 39.11 17.81
C GLY A 80 -37.81 38.52 19.04
N VAL A 81 -37.78 37.19 19.20
CA VAL A 81 -37.06 36.52 20.28
C VAL A 81 -35.56 36.60 20.00
N GLN A 82 -34.80 37.01 21.01
CA GLN A 82 -33.32 37.04 20.92
C GLN A 82 -32.77 35.62 20.91
N ILE A 83 -32.45 35.13 19.71
CA ILE A 83 -31.95 33.74 19.50
C ILE A 83 -30.44 33.62 19.65
N THR A 84 -29.72 34.73 19.92
CA THR A 84 -28.25 34.75 20.02
C THR A 84 -27.73 33.69 21.00
N GLY A 85 -28.31 33.63 22.20
CA GLY A 85 -27.94 32.63 23.21
C GLY A 85 -28.16 31.19 22.76
N VAL A 86 -29.25 30.94 22.02
CA VAL A 86 -29.57 29.61 21.48
C VAL A 86 -28.58 29.24 20.38
N ILE A 87 -28.24 30.19 19.48
CA ILE A 87 -27.23 29.98 18.43
C ILE A 87 -25.87 29.71 19.05
N THR A 88 -25.47 30.45 20.09
CA THR A 88 -24.20 30.23 20.78
C THR A 88 -24.15 28.85 21.43
N ALA A 89 -25.20 28.44 22.12
CA ALA A 89 -25.27 27.09 22.72
C ALA A 89 -25.27 25.99 21.67
N LEU A 90 -26.00 26.18 20.56
CA LEU A 90 -26.02 25.25 19.44
C LEU A 90 -24.66 25.14 18.76
N SER A 91 -23.97 26.26 18.58
CA SER A 91 -22.61 26.27 18.00
C SER A 91 -21.62 25.49 18.88
N ALA A 92 -21.70 25.65 20.20
CA ALA A 92 -20.89 24.88 21.14
C ALA A 92 -21.22 23.35 21.04
N ALA A 93 -22.51 23.01 20.94
CA ALA A 93 -22.94 21.62 20.78
C ALA A 93 -22.44 21.02 19.45
N ILE A 94 -22.54 21.76 18.34
CA ILE A 94 -22.05 21.33 17.03
C ILE A 94 -20.53 21.14 17.06
N LEU A 95 -19.79 22.05 17.72
CA LEU A 95 -18.35 21.90 17.89
C LEU A 95 -18.00 20.62 18.65
N ALA A 96 -18.70 20.35 19.76
CA ALA A 96 -18.50 19.13 20.55
C ALA A 96 -18.77 17.85 19.73
N VAL A 97 -19.86 17.83 18.94
CA VAL A 97 -20.18 16.71 18.02
C VAL A 97 -19.12 16.60 16.93
N GLY A 98 -18.65 17.72 16.36
CA GLY A 98 -17.58 17.75 15.36
C GLY A 98 -16.28 17.14 15.90
N MET A 99 -15.90 17.48 17.12
CA MET A 99 -14.73 16.88 17.80
C MET A 99 -14.92 15.37 18.05
N ALA A 100 -16.11 14.94 18.45
CA ALA A 100 -16.39 13.52 18.63
C ALA A 100 -16.32 12.71 17.32
N LEU A 101 -16.66 13.34 16.18
CA LEU A 101 -16.64 12.72 14.84
C LEU A 101 -15.33 12.94 14.09
N GLN A 102 -14.36 13.68 14.65
CA GLN A 102 -13.11 14.07 13.99
C GLN A 102 -12.39 12.88 13.31
N ASN A 103 -12.27 11.75 14.01
CA ASN A 103 -11.58 10.58 13.48
C ASN A 103 -12.32 9.97 12.26
N ASN A 104 -13.64 9.97 12.27
CA ASN A 104 -14.43 9.48 11.15
C ASN A 104 -14.31 10.39 9.92
N ILE A 105 -14.33 11.70 10.14
CA ILE A 105 -14.13 12.70 9.08
C ILE A 105 -12.72 12.57 8.50
N ALA A 106 -11.70 12.40 9.35
CA ALA A 106 -10.33 12.17 8.92
C ALA A 106 -10.20 10.89 8.06
N ASN A 107 -10.88 9.81 8.44
CA ASN A 107 -10.89 8.58 7.64
C ASN A 107 -11.51 8.78 6.26
N ILE A 108 -12.62 9.54 6.16
CA ILE A 108 -13.25 9.85 4.87
C ILE A 108 -12.30 10.68 4.01
N ALA A 109 -11.71 11.75 4.55
CA ALA A 109 -10.77 12.60 3.85
C ALA A 109 -9.56 11.79 3.34
N ASN A 110 -8.99 10.94 4.19
CA ASN A 110 -7.87 10.08 3.82
C ASN A 110 -8.27 8.99 2.80
N GLY A 111 -9.49 8.48 2.85
CA GLY A 111 -10.00 7.57 1.82
C GLY A 111 -10.05 8.24 0.43
N ILE A 112 -10.48 9.51 0.38
CA ILE A 112 -10.45 10.30 -0.85
C ILE A 112 -9.00 10.52 -1.32
N VAL A 113 -8.09 10.87 -0.41
CA VAL A 113 -6.65 11.05 -0.72
C VAL A 113 -6.05 9.80 -1.33
N ILE A 114 -6.33 8.62 -0.76
CA ILE A 114 -5.84 7.33 -1.29
C ILE A 114 -6.30 7.13 -2.73
N VAL A 115 -7.59 7.34 -3.01
CA VAL A 115 -8.17 7.09 -4.33
C VAL A 115 -7.72 8.12 -5.36
N VAL A 116 -7.72 9.41 -5.02
CA VAL A 116 -7.36 10.51 -5.94
C VAL A 116 -5.87 10.46 -6.30
N ASN A 117 -5.00 10.26 -5.31
CA ASN A 117 -3.55 10.19 -5.54
C ASN A 117 -3.09 8.82 -6.07
N LYS A 118 -4.00 7.85 -6.18
CA LYS A 118 -3.69 6.48 -6.63
C LYS A 118 -2.49 5.87 -5.90
N MET A 119 -2.40 6.10 -4.58
CA MET A 119 -1.29 5.60 -3.76
C MET A 119 -1.12 4.08 -3.90
N PHE A 120 -2.22 3.38 -4.06
CA PHE A 120 -2.31 1.95 -4.36
C PHE A 120 -3.69 1.63 -4.94
N LYS A 121 -3.83 0.46 -5.52
CA LYS A 121 -5.07 0.01 -6.19
C LYS A 121 -5.49 -1.37 -5.70
N LYS A 122 -6.72 -1.76 -6.02
CA LYS A 122 -7.22 -3.11 -5.77
C LYS A 122 -6.30 -4.14 -6.42
N GLY A 123 -5.93 -5.16 -5.67
CA GLY A 123 -5.00 -6.22 -6.07
C GLY A 123 -3.56 -6.00 -5.64
N ASP A 124 -3.15 -4.77 -5.30
CA ASP A 124 -1.81 -4.53 -4.79
C ASP A 124 -1.60 -5.24 -3.44
N TYR A 125 -0.41 -5.80 -3.24
CA TYR A 125 -0.01 -6.36 -1.96
C TYR A 125 0.72 -5.31 -1.15
N ILE A 126 0.14 -4.91 -0.03
CA ILE A 126 0.70 -3.86 0.83
C ILE A 126 1.00 -4.36 2.24
N THR A 127 1.99 -3.73 2.87
CA THR A 127 2.29 -3.88 4.29
C THR A 127 2.14 -2.53 4.97
N VAL A 128 1.35 -2.48 6.04
CA VAL A 128 1.09 -1.30 6.87
C VAL A 128 1.35 -1.69 8.33
N GLY A 129 2.48 -1.23 8.87
CA GLY A 129 2.94 -1.68 10.19
C GLY A 129 3.18 -3.19 10.22
N ASP A 130 2.46 -3.90 11.10
CA ASP A 130 2.51 -5.35 11.28
C ASP A 130 1.46 -6.11 10.44
N LYS A 131 0.66 -5.41 9.65
CA LYS A 131 -0.41 -5.98 8.83
C LYS A 131 -0.01 -5.98 7.36
N GLU A 132 -0.20 -7.13 6.70
CA GLU A 132 0.07 -7.27 5.28
C GLU A 132 -1.04 -8.03 4.56
N GLY A 133 -1.21 -7.76 3.27
CA GLY A 133 -2.18 -8.46 2.45
C GLY A 133 -2.48 -7.76 1.13
N SER A 134 -3.26 -8.43 0.29
CA SER A 134 -3.76 -7.87 -0.97
C SER A 134 -4.99 -7.01 -0.74
N ILE A 135 -5.02 -5.84 -1.36
CA ILE A 135 -6.16 -4.91 -1.29
C ILE A 135 -7.35 -5.51 -2.04
N VAL A 136 -8.45 -5.72 -1.31
CA VAL A 136 -9.71 -6.20 -1.87
C VAL A 136 -10.62 -5.04 -2.19
N GLU A 137 -10.70 -4.07 -1.28
CA GLU A 137 -11.63 -2.96 -1.38
C GLU A 137 -11.12 -1.75 -0.60
N ILE A 138 -11.33 -0.56 -1.18
CA ILE A 138 -11.08 0.72 -0.55
C ILE A 138 -12.42 1.41 -0.38
N ASN A 139 -12.90 1.53 0.87
CA ASN A 139 -14.14 2.19 1.24
C ASN A 139 -13.87 3.59 1.80
N PHE A 140 -14.92 4.37 2.06
CA PHE A 140 -14.80 5.73 2.59
C PHE A 140 -14.06 5.82 3.92
N LEU A 141 -14.24 4.84 4.82
CA LEU A 141 -13.66 4.83 6.16
C LEU A 141 -12.48 3.87 6.29
N PHE A 142 -12.50 2.76 5.58
CA PHE A 142 -11.60 1.63 5.76
C PHE A 142 -11.14 1.08 4.42
N THR A 143 -9.90 0.59 4.42
CA THR A 143 -9.37 -0.28 3.37
C THR A 143 -9.34 -1.72 3.89
N THR A 144 -9.83 -2.65 3.08
CA THR A 144 -9.88 -4.08 3.41
C THR A 144 -8.78 -4.82 2.66
N LEU A 145 -8.01 -5.62 3.40
CA LEU A 145 -6.98 -6.50 2.87
C LEU A 145 -7.37 -7.96 3.08
N HIS A 146 -6.90 -8.85 2.22
CA HIS A 146 -6.84 -10.28 2.47
C HIS A 146 -5.38 -10.72 2.62
N THR A 147 -5.10 -11.38 3.73
CA THR A 147 -3.79 -12.00 3.98
C THR A 147 -3.61 -13.24 3.12
N LYS A 148 -2.38 -13.77 3.05
CA LYS A 148 -2.08 -15.02 2.30
C LYS A 148 -2.83 -16.25 2.84
N ASP A 149 -3.12 -16.25 4.15
CA ASP A 149 -3.94 -17.28 4.82
C ASP A 149 -5.44 -16.97 4.79
N ASN A 150 -5.86 -16.08 3.87
CA ASN A 150 -7.26 -15.71 3.59
C ASN A 150 -8.01 -15.07 4.77
N LYS A 151 -7.31 -14.39 5.67
CA LYS A 151 -7.94 -13.58 6.71
C LYS A 151 -8.29 -12.19 6.18
N LYS A 152 -9.44 -11.67 6.58
CA LYS A 152 -9.85 -10.29 6.29
C LYS A 152 -9.27 -9.35 7.34
N VAL A 153 -8.47 -8.40 6.90
CA VAL A 153 -7.95 -7.31 7.73
C VAL A 153 -8.57 -6.00 7.26
N THR A 154 -9.16 -5.26 8.19
CA THR A 154 -9.77 -3.94 7.90
C THR A 154 -8.96 -2.88 8.62
N ILE A 155 -8.42 -1.92 7.88
CA ILE A 155 -7.55 -0.86 8.38
C ILE A 155 -8.23 0.49 8.13
N PRO A 156 -8.35 1.38 9.15
CA PRO A 156 -8.84 2.74 8.95
C PRO A 156 -7.96 3.49 7.94
N ASN A 157 -8.57 4.25 7.03
CA ASN A 157 -7.83 4.98 6.00
C ASN A 157 -6.82 5.99 6.58
N SER A 158 -7.16 6.62 7.72
CA SER A 158 -6.25 7.53 8.42
C SER A 158 -4.98 6.81 8.93
N THR A 159 -5.10 5.57 9.38
CA THR A 159 -3.95 4.76 9.81
C THR A 159 -3.02 4.51 8.62
N ILE A 160 -3.58 4.20 7.45
CA ILE A 160 -2.77 3.91 6.25
C ILE A 160 -2.02 5.17 5.79
N VAL A 161 -2.72 6.30 5.65
CA VAL A 161 -2.10 7.55 5.15
C VAL A 161 -1.06 8.11 6.11
N ASN A 162 -1.25 7.91 7.43
CA ASN A 162 -0.31 8.38 8.46
C ASN A 162 0.83 7.39 8.76
N SER A 163 0.86 6.23 8.11
CA SER A 163 1.90 5.21 8.28
C SER A 163 2.78 5.09 7.05
N ALA A 164 3.99 4.54 7.22
CA ALA A 164 4.76 4.07 6.07
C ALA A 164 4.06 2.85 5.46
N VAL A 165 3.79 2.92 4.16
CA VAL A 165 3.19 1.82 3.41
C VAL A 165 4.22 1.24 2.45
N VAL A 166 4.48 -0.06 2.56
CA VAL A 166 5.29 -0.80 1.58
C VAL A 166 4.33 -1.46 0.59
N ASN A 167 4.39 -1.04 -0.68
CA ASN A 167 3.61 -1.65 -1.75
C ASN A 167 4.50 -2.58 -2.57
N ALA A 168 4.35 -3.90 -2.37
CA ALA A 168 5.11 -4.92 -3.06
C ALA A 168 4.63 -5.18 -4.50
N GLY A 169 3.42 -4.71 -4.85
CA GLY A 169 2.83 -4.86 -6.18
C GLY A 169 2.94 -3.62 -7.08
N ALA A 170 3.47 -2.49 -6.56
CA ALA A 170 3.53 -1.23 -7.30
C ALA A 170 4.49 -1.29 -8.49
N ASN A 171 5.62 -1.95 -8.32
CA ASN A 171 6.65 -2.09 -9.35
C ASN A 171 6.50 -3.44 -10.06
N PRO A 172 6.61 -3.47 -11.40
CA PRO A 172 6.51 -4.72 -12.16
C PRO A 172 7.64 -5.70 -11.83
N LYS A 173 8.84 -5.17 -11.58
CA LYS A 173 10.03 -5.97 -11.24
C LYS A 173 10.35 -5.87 -9.76
N ARG A 174 10.78 -6.99 -9.19
CA ARG A 174 11.15 -7.09 -7.77
C ARG A 174 12.45 -7.86 -7.60
N ARG A 175 13.28 -7.42 -6.63
CA ARG A 175 14.50 -8.11 -6.26
C ARG A 175 14.20 -9.20 -5.22
N VAL A 176 14.70 -10.39 -5.47
CA VAL A 176 14.67 -11.52 -4.53
C VAL A 176 16.03 -11.62 -3.88
N ASP A 177 16.09 -11.54 -2.57
CA ASP A 177 17.31 -11.57 -1.78
C ASP A 177 17.43 -12.90 -1.04
N PHE A 178 18.63 -13.48 -1.06
CA PHE A 178 18.95 -14.75 -0.42
C PHE A 178 20.14 -14.62 0.51
N THR A 179 20.20 -15.48 1.53
CA THR A 179 21.39 -15.68 2.35
C THR A 179 21.66 -17.17 2.47
N PHE A 180 22.85 -17.58 2.04
CA PHE A 180 23.29 -18.99 2.06
C PHE A 180 24.46 -19.13 3.04
N PRO A 181 24.25 -19.81 4.19
CA PRO A 181 25.32 -20.15 5.12
C PRO A 181 26.05 -21.39 4.62
N VAL A 182 27.39 -21.33 4.54
CA VAL A 182 28.24 -22.46 4.21
C VAL A 182 29.36 -22.62 5.23
N ALA A 183 29.94 -23.82 5.32
CA ALA A 183 31.04 -24.11 6.23
C ALA A 183 32.30 -23.32 5.86
N TYR A 184 33.17 -23.06 6.84
CA TYR A 184 34.37 -22.27 6.67
C TYR A 184 35.43 -22.89 5.75
N ASP A 185 35.38 -24.21 5.56
CA ASP A 185 36.24 -24.99 4.67
C ASP A 185 35.71 -25.05 3.23
N SER A 186 34.57 -24.42 2.93
CA SER A 186 33.98 -24.43 1.60
C SER A 186 34.76 -23.56 0.62
N ASP A 187 34.86 -24.02 -0.65
CA ASP A 187 35.42 -23.24 -1.75
C ASP A 187 34.48 -22.07 -2.10
N VAL A 188 34.95 -20.85 -1.82
CA VAL A 188 34.22 -19.60 -2.01
C VAL A 188 33.81 -19.40 -3.48
N ASP A 189 34.68 -19.74 -4.42
CA ASP A 189 34.39 -19.51 -5.85
C ASP A 189 33.43 -20.57 -6.42
N LEU A 190 33.50 -21.80 -5.89
CA LEU A 190 32.53 -22.85 -6.19
C LEU A 190 31.13 -22.44 -5.71
N VAL A 191 31.01 -21.97 -4.48
CA VAL A 191 29.73 -21.52 -3.90
C VAL A 191 29.11 -20.41 -4.74
N LYS A 192 29.88 -19.36 -5.09
CA LYS A 192 29.40 -18.27 -5.94
C LYS A 192 28.91 -18.73 -7.30
N ARG A 193 29.68 -19.64 -7.93
CA ARG A 193 29.35 -20.20 -9.25
C ARG A 193 28.04 -20.97 -9.20
N ILE A 194 27.87 -21.90 -8.25
CA ILE A 194 26.67 -22.68 -8.09
C ILE A 194 25.44 -21.79 -7.90
N VAL A 195 25.52 -20.81 -6.99
CA VAL A 195 24.37 -19.94 -6.69
C VAL A 195 23.99 -19.10 -7.90
N VAL A 196 24.96 -18.51 -8.61
CA VAL A 196 24.68 -17.73 -9.82
C VAL A 196 24.12 -18.61 -10.95
N GLU A 197 24.67 -19.81 -11.15
CA GLU A 197 24.21 -20.76 -12.17
C GLU A 197 22.77 -21.18 -11.92
N VAL A 198 22.41 -21.50 -10.67
CA VAL A 198 21.03 -21.85 -10.30
C VAL A 198 20.08 -20.67 -10.56
N MET A 199 20.47 -19.44 -10.16
CA MET A 199 19.63 -18.26 -10.41
C MET A 199 19.44 -18.00 -11.91
N THR A 200 20.50 -18.16 -12.72
CA THR A 200 20.44 -17.91 -14.17
C THR A 200 19.77 -19.02 -14.95
N SER A 201 19.63 -20.22 -14.39
CA SER A 201 18.92 -21.34 -15.02
C SER A 201 17.39 -21.18 -14.98
N ASP A 202 16.87 -20.34 -14.11
CA ASP A 202 15.43 -20.05 -14.07
C ASP A 202 15.09 -18.96 -15.10
N GLY A 203 14.27 -19.31 -16.08
CA GLY A 203 13.85 -18.41 -17.15
C GLY A 203 13.02 -17.19 -16.70
N ARG A 204 12.55 -17.18 -15.45
CA ARG A 204 11.83 -16.05 -14.82
C ARG A 204 12.78 -14.99 -14.23
N VAL A 205 14.05 -15.31 -14.11
CA VAL A 205 15.06 -14.41 -13.58
C VAL A 205 15.61 -13.51 -14.68
N TYR A 206 15.59 -12.21 -14.44
CA TYR A 206 16.21 -11.23 -15.34
C TYR A 206 17.73 -11.34 -15.30
N LEU A 207 18.34 -11.26 -16.48
CA LEU A 207 19.77 -11.22 -16.62
C LEU A 207 20.35 -9.80 -16.59
N ASP A 208 19.49 -8.79 -16.68
CA ASP A 208 19.82 -7.40 -16.48
C ASP A 208 18.79 -6.74 -15.53
N PRO A 209 19.17 -6.32 -14.33
CA PRO A 209 20.52 -6.46 -13.71
C PRO A 209 20.92 -7.91 -13.44
N ALA A 210 22.19 -8.24 -13.69
CA ALA A 210 22.70 -9.60 -13.56
C ALA A 210 22.61 -10.11 -12.11
N PRO A 211 22.18 -11.37 -11.90
CA PRO A 211 22.24 -12.03 -10.60
C PRO A 211 23.67 -12.07 -10.07
N PHE A 212 23.85 -11.90 -8.76
CA PHE A 212 25.17 -12.03 -8.15
C PHE A 212 25.13 -12.75 -6.82
N CYS A 213 26.27 -13.33 -6.44
CA CYS A 213 26.51 -13.92 -5.14
C CYS A 213 27.85 -13.42 -4.59
N LYS A 214 27.85 -12.88 -3.36
CA LYS A 214 29.05 -12.36 -2.67
C LYS A 214 29.05 -12.78 -1.23
N MET A 215 30.25 -12.97 -0.68
CA MET A 215 30.43 -13.14 0.75
C MET A 215 29.95 -11.89 1.49
N LYS A 216 29.12 -12.08 2.51
CA LYS A 216 28.49 -11.01 3.28
C LYS A 216 29.12 -10.83 4.65
N THR A 217 29.21 -11.93 5.41
CA THR A 217 29.71 -11.89 6.79
C THR A 217 30.26 -13.23 7.23
N PHE A 218 31.10 -13.18 8.25
CA PHE A 218 31.56 -14.36 8.99
C PHE A 218 30.63 -14.57 10.18
N GLY A 219 29.86 -15.67 10.18
CA GLY A 219 28.97 -16.05 11.25
C GLY A 219 29.70 -16.88 12.31
N ALA A 220 28.99 -17.24 13.41
CA ALA A 220 29.57 -18.04 14.48
C ALA A 220 29.98 -19.43 14.02
N SER A 221 29.31 -20.01 13.03
CA SER A 221 29.55 -21.37 12.53
C SER A 221 29.52 -21.45 10.99
N SER A 222 29.35 -20.31 10.29
CA SER A 222 29.21 -20.27 8.84
C SER A 222 29.86 -19.05 8.24
N ILE A 223 30.16 -19.12 6.96
CA ILE A 223 30.35 -17.95 6.11
C ILE A 223 29.03 -17.72 5.39
N ASP A 224 28.46 -16.55 5.55
CA ASP A 224 27.17 -16.21 4.94
C ASP A 224 27.39 -15.51 3.59
N PHE A 225 26.82 -16.06 2.54
CA PHE A 225 26.80 -15.48 1.23
C PHE A 225 25.48 -14.78 0.98
N PHE A 226 25.55 -13.53 0.52
CA PHE A 226 24.41 -12.78 0.05
C PHE A 226 24.31 -12.92 -1.47
N ALA A 227 23.14 -13.31 -1.95
CA ALA A 227 22.84 -13.38 -3.35
C ALA A 227 21.53 -12.65 -3.66
N ASN A 228 21.42 -12.13 -4.86
CA ASN A 228 20.14 -11.61 -5.31
C ASN A 228 19.96 -11.78 -6.83
N CYS A 229 18.69 -11.79 -7.21
CA CYS A 229 18.26 -11.74 -8.61
C CYS A 229 16.99 -10.89 -8.73
N TRP A 230 16.64 -10.51 -9.95
CA TRP A 230 15.43 -9.77 -10.25
C TRP A 230 14.47 -10.64 -11.03
N CYS A 231 13.17 -10.51 -10.74
CA CYS A 231 12.10 -11.20 -11.45
C CYS A 231 10.84 -10.32 -11.51
N ASP A 232 9.83 -10.76 -12.23
CA ASP A 232 8.51 -10.13 -12.12
C ASP A 232 7.95 -10.27 -10.71
N SER A 233 7.20 -9.25 -10.28
CA SER A 233 6.63 -9.23 -8.91
C SER A 233 5.65 -10.38 -8.68
N SER A 234 5.00 -10.91 -9.74
CA SER A 234 4.14 -12.10 -9.70
C SER A 234 4.92 -13.36 -9.36
N ASP A 235 6.15 -13.48 -9.86
CA ASP A 235 6.97 -14.69 -9.79
C ASP A 235 7.89 -14.73 -8.57
N TYR A 236 7.83 -13.68 -7.74
CA TYR A 236 8.72 -13.50 -6.58
C TYR A 236 8.85 -14.75 -5.71
N TRP A 237 7.72 -15.34 -5.32
CA TRP A 237 7.73 -16.51 -4.43
C TRP A 237 8.14 -17.79 -5.14
N ASP A 238 7.75 -17.95 -6.40
CA ASP A 238 8.11 -19.12 -7.19
C ASP A 238 9.61 -19.16 -7.47
N VAL A 239 10.21 -18.01 -7.81
CA VAL A 239 11.67 -17.85 -7.96
C VAL A 239 12.37 -18.06 -6.62
N TYR A 240 11.83 -17.51 -5.52
CA TYR A 240 12.42 -17.68 -4.19
C TYR A 240 12.54 -19.15 -3.80
N TYR A 241 11.46 -19.91 -3.90
CA TYR A 241 11.47 -21.33 -3.55
C TYR A 241 12.28 -22.17 -4.54
N TYR A 242 12.20 -21.89 -5.82
CA TYR A 242 13.00 -22.56 -6.84
C TYR A 242 14.50 -22.43 -6.56
N VAL A 243 14.99 -21.23 -6.30
CA VAL A 243 16.41 -20.98 -6.02
C VAL A 243 16.83 -21.63 -4.71
N MET A 244 16.03 -21.51 -3.65
CA MET A 244 16.35 -22.14 -2.35
C MET A 244 16.49 -23.65 -2.45
N GLU A 245 15.57 -24.31 -3.14
CA GLU A 245 15.60 -25.77 -3.29
C GLU A 245 16.74 -26.24 -4.19
N ASN A 246 16.92 -25.59 -5.33
CA ASN A 246 17.95 -26.01 -6.28
C ASN A 246 19.37 -25.70 -5.79
N VAL A 247 19.60 -24.58 -5.10
CA VAL A 247 20.90 -24.30 -4.46
C VAL A 247 21.22 -25.36 -3.43
N PHE A 248 20.24 -25.76 -2.60
CA PHE A 248 20.45 -26.84 -1.63
C PHE A 248 20.86 -28.16 -2.32
N ASN A 249 20.17 -28.51 -3.40
CA ASN A 249 20.45 -29.74 -4.16
C ASN A 249 21.83 -29.68 -4.82
N GLU A 250 22.20 -28.55 -5.40
CA GLU A 250 23.51 -28.38 -6.05
C GLU A 250 24.65 -28.33 -5.01
N PHE A 251 24.46 -27.70 -3.85
CA PHE A 251 25.42 -27.75 -2.75
C PHE A 251 25.69 -29.19 -2.34
N LYS A 252 24.65 -29.98 -2.14
CA LYS A 252 24.78 -31.39 -1.81
C LYS A 252 25.51 -32.21 -2.91
N ARG A 253 25.24 -31.90 -4.18
CA ARG A 253 25.84 -32.58 -5.33
C ARG A 253 27.34 -32.30 -5.47
N HIS A 254 27.75 -31.07 -5.13
CA HIS A 254 29.14 -30.61 -5.24
C HIS A 254 29.93 -30.68 -3.93
N GLY A 255 29.34 -31.25 -2.87
CA GLY A 255 30.02 -31.41 -1.58
C GLY A 255 30.18 -30.12 -0.78
N VAL A 256 29.43 -29.07 -1.08
CA VAL A 256 29.38 -27.85 -0.27
C VAL A 256 28.57 -28.12 0.97
N THR A 257 29.19 -27.94 2.13
CA THR A 257 28.58 -28.25 3.43
C THR A 257 27.81 -27.04 3.98
N ILE A 258 26.55 -27.25 4.34
CA ILE A 258 25.78 -26.32 5.16
C ILE A 258 26.03 -26.69 6.62
N PRO A 259 26.70 -25.84 7.42
CA PRO A 259 27.16 -26.23 8.74
C PRO A 259 26.02 -26.31 9.74
N PHE A 260 26.09 -27.29 10.62
CA PHE A 260 25.36 -27.25 11.88
C PHE A 260 26.04 -26.26 12.85
N ALA A 261 25.40 -25.92 13.95
CA ALA A 261 26.03 -25.14 14.99
C ALA A 261 27.32 -25.85 15.50
N GLN A 262 28.45 -25.18 15.39
CA GLN A 262 29.73 -25.69 15.78
C GLN A 262 30.08 -25.19 17.19
N MET A 263 30.66 -26.09 18.04
CA MET A 263 31.16 -25.73 19.38
C MET A 263 32.56 -26.30 19.54
N GLU A 264 33.53 -25.43 19.80
CA GLU A 264 34.87 -25.87 20.15
C GLU A 264 34.96 -26.06 21.71
N ILE A 265 35.16 -27.29 22.12
CA ILE A 265 35.33 -27.63 23.55
C ILE A 265 36.84 -27.78 23.84
N ARG A 266 37.39 -26.86 24.64
CA ARG A 266 38.77 -26.97 25.10
C ARG A 266 38.76 -27.56 26.49
N THR A 267 39.25 -28.80 26.63
CA THR A 267 39.50 -29.38 27.92
C THR A 267 40.86 -28.86 28.45
N LEU A 268 40.82 -28.19 29.61
CA LEU A 268 42.03 -27.74 30.30
C LEU A 268 42.71 -28.95 30.98
N SER A 269 43.27 -29.86 30.23
CA SER A 269 44.26 -30.80 30.71
C SER A 269 45.62 -30.08 30.67
N GLY A 270 46.21 -29.84 31.84
CA GLY A 270 47.38 -29.00 32.05
C GLY A 270 48.59 -29.37 31.20
N GLU A 271 48.73 -28.69 30.13
CA GLU A 271 49.88 -28.33 29.30
C GLU A 271 49.37 -27.86 27.94
N SER A 272 48.88 -26.63 27.91
CA SER A 272 48.57 -26.00 26.66
C SER A 272 49.83 -25.38 26.05
N LYS A 273 50.57 -26.15 25.30
CA LYS A 273 51.43 -25.59 24.25
C LYS A 273 50.52 -25.39 23.05
N MET A 274 49.97 -24.18 22.88
CA MET A 274 49.47 -23.79 21.56
C MET A 274 50.65 -23.90 20.59
N PRO A 275 50.53 -24.67 19.50
CA PRO A 275 51.42 -24.49 18.38
C PRO A 275 50.97 -23.19 17.69
N TYR A 276 51.47 -22.04 18.18
CA TYR A 276 51.46 -20.84 17.39
C TYR A 276 52.44 -21.11 16.25
N ARG A 277 51.93 -21.52 15.10
CA ARG A 277 52.70 -21.62 13.90
C ARG A 277 52.88 -20.20 13.42
N GLU A 278 54.00 -19.58 13.70
CA GLU A 278 54.47 -18.39 13.04
C GLU A 278 54.79 -18.75 11.55
N GLU A 279 53.73 -18.93 10.76
CA GLU A 279 53.94 -18.75 9.31
C GLU A 279 54.08 -17.26 9.07
N PRO A 280 55.23 -16.79 8.57
CA PRO A 280 55.36 -15.40 8.20
C PRO A 280 54.25 -15.08 7.22
N LEU A 281 53.56 -13.97 7.44
CA LEU A 281 52.61 -13.44 6.48
C LEU A 281 53.28 -13.45 5.11
N PRO A 282 52.63 -14.02 4.08
CA PRO A 282 53.21 -14.02 2.76
C PRO A 282 53.61 -12.57 2.42
N GLU A 283 54.88 -12.42 2.02
CA GLU A 283 55.43 -11.12 1.61
C GLU A 283 54.39 -10.44 0.70
N ARG A 284 54.13 -9.17 1.00
CA ARG A 284 53.20 -8.32 0.30
C ARG A 284 53.34 -8.53 -1.20
N VAL A 285 52.41 -9.27 -1.80
CA VAL A 285 52.39 -9.53 -3.24
C VAL A 285 52.50 -8.18 -3.93
N GLU A 286 53.64 -7.95 -4.55
CA GLU A 286 53.93 -6.79 -5.39
C GLU A 286 52.78 -6.68 -6.39
N LYS A 287 52.21 -5.49 -6.56
CA LYS A 287 51.08 -5.25 -7.44
C LYS A 287 51.37 -5.85 -8.81
N VAL A 288 50.83 -7.02 -9.05
CA VAL A 288 50.82 -7.64 -10.38
C VAL A 288 50.11 -6.65 -11.32
N ARG A 289 50.81 -6.25 -12.38
CA ARG A 289 50.22 -5.38 -13.40
C ARG A 289 48.98 -6.00 -13.97
N PRO A 290 47.94 -5.20 -14.32
CA PRO A 290 46.60 -5.69 -14.67
C PRO A 290 46.49 -6.54 -15.94
N GLU A 291 47.61 -6.86 -16.62
CA GLU A 291 47.54 -7.43 -17.97
C GLU A 291 47.78 -8.95 -18.08
N GLU A 292 48.20 -9.66 -17.03
CA GLU A 292 48.63 -11.07 -17.25
C GLU A 292 47.86 -12.19 -16.51
N SER A 293 46.89 -11.90 -15.65
CA SER A 293 46.02 -12.98 -15.17
C SER A 293 44.65 -12.46 -14.81
N VAL A 294 43.79 -12.36 -15.79
CA VAL A 294 42.34 -12.23 -15.51
C VAL A 294 41.92 -13.52 -14.83
N PRO A 295 41.48 -13.46 -13.56
CA PRO A 295 41.02 -14.67 -12.86
C PRO A 295 39.95 -15.41 -13.67
N PRO A 296 39.90 -16.75 -13.63
CA PRO A 296 38.90 -17.53 -14.40
C PRO A 296 37.46 -17.04 -14.22
N ILE A 297 37.14 -16.50 -13.04
CA ILE A 297 35.83 -15.94 -12.72
C ILE A 297 35.54 -14.64 -13.49
N VAL A 298 36.55 -13.82 -13.79
CA VAL A 298 36.36 -12.61 -14.59
C VAL A 298 36.15 -12.98 -16.06
N ARG A 299 36.84 -14.00 -16.56
CA ARG A 299 36.58 -14.56 -17.91
C ARG A 299 35.20 -15.16 -18.02
N ALA A 300 34.77 -15.96 -17.05
CA ALA A 300 33.40 -16.51 -17.04
C ALA A 300 32.34 -15.41 -16.95
N TYR A 301 32.60 -14.32 -16.23
CA TYR A 301 31.72 -13.17 -16.19
C TYR A 301 31.69 -12.42 -17.54
N GLU A 302 32.83 -12.21 -18.17
CA GLU A 302 32.93 -11.58 -19.50
C GLU A 302 32.27 -12.45 -20.59
N ASP A 303 32.42 -13.75 -20.54
CA ASP A 303 31.79 -14.70 -21.46
C ASP A 303 30.26 -14.75 -21.26
N ALA A 304 29.80 -14.76 -20.02
CA ALA A 304 28.38 -14.66 -19.69
C ALA A 304 27.80 -13.31 -20.16
N LYS A 305 28.53 -12.21 -19.97
CA LYS A 305 28.12 -10.89 -20.45
C LYS A 305 28.00 -10.84 -21.96
N LYS A 306 28.97 -11.41 -22.70
CA LYS A 306 28.89 -11.54 -24.18
C LYS A 306 27.70 -12.38 -24.63
N ALA A 307 27.45 -13.50 -23.96
CA ALA A 307 26.30 -14.36 -24.28
C ALA A 307 24.96 -13.63 -24.04
N ILE A 308 24.90 -12.77 -23.01
CA ILE A 308 23.73 -11.94 -22.72
C ILE A 308 23.55 -10.86 -23.81
N GLU A 309 24.62 -10.16 -24.17
CA GLU A 309 24.57 -9.14 -25.23
C GLU A 309 24.14 -9.74 -26.58
N GLU A 310 24.60 -10.94 -26.90
CA GLU A 310 24.18 -11.66 -28.12
C GLU A 310 22.70 -12.08 -28.08
N ARG A 311 22.20 -12.51 -26.92
CA ARG A 311 20.76 -12.83 -26.78
C ARG A 311 19.88 -11.58 -26.89
N LEU A 312 20.26 -10.48 -26.25
CA LEU A 312 19.53 -9.21 -26.34
C LEU A 312 19.49 -8.68 -27.79
N LYS A 313 20.61 -8.81 -28.53
CA LYS A 313 20.65 -8.47 -29.95
C LYS A 313 19.75 -9.34 -30.81
N ARG A 314 19.62 -10.63 -30.49
CA ARG A 314 18.68 -11.52 -31.21
C ARG A 314 17.23 -11.18 -30.92
N GLN A 315 16.90 -10.87 -29.65
CA GLN A 315 15.54 -10.44 -29.29
C GLN A 315 15.15 -9.10 -29.92
N SER A 316 16.06 -8.12 -29.96
CA SER A 316 15.77 -6.84 -30.63
C SER A 316 15.58 -6.99 -32.15
N ASN A 317 16.34 -7.90 -32.79
CA ASN A 317 16.18 -8.20 -34.22
C ASN A 317 14.89 -8.99 -34.53
N GLU A 318 14.42 -9.83 -33.59
CA GLU A 318 13.15 -10.54 -33.72
C GLU A 318 11.95 -9.61 -33.51
N GLU A 319 12.05 -8.62 -32.61
CA GLU A 319 11.04 -7.57 -32.43
C GLU A 319 10.98 -6.63 -33.64
N GLU A 320 12.11 -6.18 -34.21
CA GLU A 320 12.12 -5.37 -35.43
C GLU A 320 11.58 -6.16 -36.65
N SER A 321 11.84 -7.45 -36.74
CA SER A 321 11.30 -8.27 -37.84
C SER A 321 9.81 -8.55 -37.73
N SER A 322 9.25 -8.53 -36.48
CA SER A 322 7.81 -8.67 -36.25
C SER A 322 7.03 -7.39 -36.52
N ASP A 323 7.64 -6.22 -36.25
CA ASP A 323 7.04 -4.91 -36.56
C ASP A 323 7.02 -4.60 -38.09
N ASP A 324 8.05 -5.03 -38.82
CA ASP A 324 8.09 -4.89 -40.28
C ASP A 324 7.08 -5.80 -41.01
N SER A 325 6.76 -6.96 -40.43
CA SER A 325 5.71 -7.86 -40.95
C SER A 325 4.29 -7.36 -40.67
N ALA A 326 4.08 -6.60 -39.58
CA ALA A 326 2.78 -6.01 -39.24
C ALA A 326 2.47 -4.74 -40.05
N GLN A 327 3.48 -4.02 -40.57
CA GLN A 327 3.27 -2.82 -41.39
C GLN A 327 3.01 -3.11 -42.87
N ASN A 328 3.23 -4.35 -43.34
CA ASN A 328 3.01 -4.73 -44.75
C ASN A 328 1.63 -5.36 -45.04
N GLU A 329 0.76 -5.55 -44.05
CA GLU A 329 -0.59 -6.09 -44.22
C GLU A 329 -1.71 -5.06 -44.34
N ASP A 330 -1.43 -3.76 -44.20
CA ASP A 330 -2.46 -2.70 -44.25
C ASP A 330 -2.29 -1.76 -45.48
N THR A 331 -2.35 -2.32 -46.68
CA THR A 331 -2.68 -1.53 -47.90
C THR A 331 -3.93 -2.08 -48.54
N PRO A 332 -5.08 -1.39 -48.47
CA PRO A 332 -6.26 -1.77 -49.26
C PRO A 332 -6.02 -1.45 -50.73
N ASP A 333 -6.15 -2.46 -51.55
CA ASP A 333 -6.19 -2.36 -53.02
C ASP A 333 -7.38 -1.53 -53.48
N GLU A 334 -7.12 -0.28 -53.85
CA GLU A 334 -8.06 0.59 -54.55
C GLU A 334 -7.95 0.30 -56.03
N LYS A 335 -8.80 -0.58 -56.57
CA LYS A 335 -9.16 -0.54 -57.99
C LYS A 335 -10.47 -1.28 -58.30
N LYS A 336 -11.41 -0.49 -58.75
CA LYS A 336 -12.63 -0.66 -59.56
C LYS A 336 -13.93 -0.66 -58.81
#